data_28df5764af1f6019fd00c230a47493df
#
_entry.id   28df5764af1f6019fd00c230a47493df
#
_cell.length_a   1.000
_cell.length_b   1.000
_cell.length_c   1.000
_cell.angle_alpha   90.00
_cell.angle_beta   90.00
_cell.angle_gamma   90.00
#
_symmetry.space_group_name_H-M   'P 1'
#
loop_
_entity.id
_entity.type
_entity.pdbx_description
1 polymer ?
#
loop_
_entity_poly.entity_id
_entity_poly.type
_entity_poly.pdbx_seq_one_letter_code
_entity_poly.pdbx_strand_id
1 'polypeptide(L)'
;MLASTPSLASEPRIVICDYNLLLLAVTGLLRMSGYSVFQAYDAPAARELCRALPNIGLLILNTTGTGTDSPSLVREIREKHPHLPVLHIGPEEVDGMPADVPTLAETFTSDQLLRSVDALLPARKTAKLQ
;
A
#
# COMPACT_ATOMS: atom_id res chain seq x y z
N MET A 1 -23.12 22.04 -2.93
CA MET A 1 -22.56 22.02 -2.87
C MET A 1 -21.38 21.64 -3.07
N LEU A 2 -20.86 21.72 -3.48
CA LEU A 2 -19.69 21.61 -3.50
C LEU A 2 -19.02 20.99 -2.49
N ALA A 3 -19.56 20.78 -1.50
CA ALA A 3 -18.97 20.28 -0.30
C ALA A 3 -18.38 18.92 -0.42
N SER A 4 -18.74 18.18 -1.40
CA SER A 4 -18.19 16.85 -1.59
C SER A 4 -16.76 16.88 -2.10
N THR A 5 -16.33 17.97 -2.62
CA THR A 5 -15.02 18.04 -3.21
C THR A 5 -13.88 17.80 -2.24
N PRO A 6 -13.91 18.34 -1.04
CA PRO A 6 -12.79 18.11 -0.12
C PRO A 6 -12.55 16.67 0.26
N SER A 7 -13.58 15.83 0.21
CA SER A 7 -13.38 14.46 0.63
C SER A 7 -12.46 13.69 -0.29
N LEU A 8 -12.41 14.03 -1.56
CA LEU A 8 -11.47 13.40 -2.47
C LEU A 8 -10.04 13.74 -2.12
N ALA A 9 -9.81 14.98 -1.73
CA ALA A 9 -8.48 15.42 -1.37
C ALA A 9 -7.99 14.79 -0.08
N SER A 10 -8.92 14.42 0.80
CA SER A 10 -8.55 13.88 2.10
C SER A 10 -8.53 12.35 2.14
N GLU A 11 -8.93 11.68 1.06
CA GLU A 11 -8.88 10.23 1.05
C GLU A 11 -7.45 9.72 1.11
N PRO A 12 -7.20 8.66 1.88
CA PRO A 12 -5.87 8.09 1.95
C PRO A 12 -5.44 7.54 0.59
N ARG A 13 -4.17 7.71 0.29
CA ARG A 13 -3.60 7.21 -0.94
C ARG A 13 -2.82 5.94 -0.65
N ILE A 14 -2.87 5.02 -1.60
CA ILE A 14 -2.12 3.78 -1.53
C ILE A 14 -0.96 3.87 -2.51
N VAL A 15 0.25 3.59 -2.02
CA VAL A 15 1.43 3.45 -2.88
C VAL A 15 1.74 1.97 -2.98
N ILE A 16 1.86 1.46 -4.21
CA ILE A 16 2.23 0.06 -4.45
C ILE A 16 3.61 0.02 -5.07
N CYS A 17 4.51 -0.73 -4.46
CA CYS A 17 5.84 -0.97 -4.98
C CYS A 17 5.95 -2.42 -5.43
N ASP A 18 5.95 -2.65 -6.74
CA ASP A 18 6.01 -3.98 -7.30
C ASP A 18 6.38 -3.83 -8.77
N TYR A 19 7.28 -4.64 -9.28
CA TYR A 19 7.62 -4.51 -10.68
C TYR A 19 7.51 -5.80 -11.47
N ASN A 20 6.52 -6.59 -11.14
CA ASN A 20 6.13 -7.68 -12.03
C ASN A 20 4.69 -7.46 -12.48
N LEU A 21 4.16 -8.38 -13.23
CA LEU A 21 2.81 -8.23 -13.78
C LEU A 21 1.71 -8.20 -12.73
N LEU A 22 2.01 -8.67 -11.53
CA LEU A 22 1.06 -8.65 -10.43
C LEU A 22 0.67 -7.22 -10.08
N LEU A 23 1.59 -6.28 -10.27
CA LEU A 23 1.32 -4.88 -9.99
C LEU A 23 0.08 -4.37 -10.71
N LEU A 24 -0.05 -4.71 -12.00
CA LEU A 24 -1.19 -4.23 -12.78
C LEU A 24 -2.50 -4.79 -12.27
N ALA A 25 -2.51 -6.08 -11.93
CA ALA A 25 -3.74 -6.72 -11.45
C ALA A 25 -4.16 -6.13 -10.10
N VAL A 26 -3.23 -5.97 -9.19
CA VAL A 26 -3.53 -5.43 -7.87
C VAL A 26 -4.01 -3.99 -7.97
N THR A 27 -3.31 -3.18 -8.75
CA THR A 27 -3.68 -1.78 -8.92
C THR A 27 -5.08 -1.65 -9.51
N GLY A 28 -5.37 -2.44 -10.53
CA GLY A 28 -6.67 -2.39 -11.18
C GLY A 28 -7.79 -2.77 -10.22
N LEU A 29 -7.58 -3.84 -9.46
CA LEU A 29 -8.58 -4.28 -8.50
C LEU A 29 -8.86 -3.22 -7.45
N LEU A 30 -7.81 -2.62 -6.91
CA LEU A 30 -7.98 -1.62 -5.87
C LEU A 30 -8.65 -0.36 -6.42
N ARG A 31 -8.29 0.08 -7.62
CA ARG A 31 -8.93 1.23 -8.24
C ARG A 31 -10.41 0.98 -8.51
N MET A 32 -10.74 -0.22 -8.97
CA MET A 32 -12.14 -0.58 -9.19
C MET A 32 -12.92 -0.59 -7.89
N SER A 33 -12.25 -0.83 -6.79
CA SER A 33 -12.88 -0.82 -5.47
C SER A 33 -12.92 0.58 -4.85
N GLY A 34 -12.49 1.60 -5.58
CA GLY A 34 -12.62 2.97 -5.14
C GLY A 34 -11.41 3.56 -4.44
N TYR A 35 -10.29 2.86 -4.43
CA TYR A 35 -9.08 3.37 -3.78
C TYR A 35 -8.26 4.22 -4.76
N SER A 36 -7.56 5.20 -4.21
CA SER A 36 -6.63 6.04 -4.96
C SER A 36 -5.25 5.38 -4.88
N VAL A 37 -4.74 4.89 -6.00
CA VAL A 37 -3.54 4.06 -6.02
C VAL A 37 -2.48 4.63 -6.94
N PHE A 38 -1.25 4.67 -6.46
CA PHE A 38 -0.09 5.15 -7.20
C PHE A 38 0.95 4.03 -7.29
N GLN A 39 1.45 3.79 -8.48
CA GLN A 39 2.36 2.68 -8.77
C GLN A 39 3.80 3.11 -8.73
N ALA A 40 4.64 2.29 -8.11
CA ALA A 40 6.09 2.46 -8.14
C ALA A 40 6.70 1.13 -8.62
N TYR A 41 7.55 1.20 -9.63
CA TYR A 41 8.14 -0.02 -10.19
C TYR A 41 9.44 -0.42 -9.51
N ASP A 42 9.95 0.42 -8.62
CA ASP A 42 11.17 0.09 -7.88
C ASP A 42 11.21 0.89 -6.57
N ALA A 43 12.22 0.59 -5.75
CA ALA A 43 12.36 1.24 -4.47
C ALA A 43 12.59 2.75 -4.56
N PRO A 44 13.43 3.25 -5.46
CA PRO A 44 13.58 4.71 -5.58
C PRO A 44 12.28 5.41 -5.92
N ALA A 45 11.47 4.83 -6.80
CA ALA A 45 10.18 5.41 -7.15
C ALA A 45 9.23 5.39 -5.96
N ALA A 46 9.24 4.31 -5.18
CA ALA A 46 8.40 4.22 -3.99
C ALA A 46 8.78 5.29 -2.97
N ARG A 47 10.08 5.48 -2.75
CA ARG A 47 10.55 6.53 -1.84
C ARG A 47 10.09 7.90 -2.29
N GLU A 48 10.21 8.16 -3.58
CA GLU A 48 9.83 9.46 -4.12
C GLU A 48 8.33 9.71 -4.00
N LEU A 49 7.51 8.72 -4.30
CA LEU A 49 6.07 8.86 -4.16
C LEU A 49 5.68 9.11 -2.70
N CYS A 50 6.26 8.35 -1.77
CA CYS A 50 5.93 8.52 -0.37
C CYS A 50 6.41 9.87 0.17
N ARG A 51 7.48 10.42 -0.41
CA ARG A 51 7.97 11.72 -0.01
C ARG A 51 7.10 12.84 -0.58
N ALA A 52 6.66 12.70 -1.83
CA ALA A 52 6.00 13.78 -2.54
C ALA A 52 4.50 13.85 -2.32
N LEU A 53 3.84 12.71 -2.14
CA LEU A 53 2.40 12.69 -2.04
C LEU A 53 1.94 12.95 -0.62
N PRO A 54 0.96 13.83 -0.43
CA PRO A 54 0.35 14.00 0.89
C PRO A 54 -0.65 12.88 1.15
N ASN A 55 -0.94 12.66 2.41
CA ASN A 55 -2.01 11.77 2.84
C ASN A 55 -1.84 10.33 2.36
N ILE A 56 -0.60 9.81 2.48
CA ILE A 56 -0.36 8.39 2.21
C ILE A 56 -0.96 7.60 3.36
N GLY A 57 -1.81 6.63 3.04
CA GLY A 57 -2.47 5.82 4.04
C GLY A 57 -2.00 4.37 4.10
N LEU A 58 -1.36 3.90 3.04
CA LEU A 58 -0.92 2.50 2.99
C LEU A 58 0.17 2.32 1.96
N LEU A 59 1.18 1.54 2.31
CA LEU A 59 2.21 1.10 1.36
C LEU A 59 2.05 -0.40 1.16
N ILE A 60 1.89 -0.82 -0.08
CA ILE A 60 1.87 -2.24 -0.44
C ILE A 60 3.18 -2.54 -1.13
N LEU A 61 3.86 -3.58 -0.68
CA LEU A 61 5.25 -3.81 -1.06
C LEU A 61 5.47 -5.26 -1.46
N ASN A 62 5.91 -5.47 -2.70
CA ASN A 62 6.37 -6.78 -3.17
C ASN A 62 7.71 -6.58 -3.85
N THR A 63 8.77 -7.02 -3.20
CA THR A 63 10.13 -6.88 -3.74
C THR A 63 10.75 -8.24 -4.05
N THR A 64 9.94 -9.28 -4.14
CA THR A 64 10.40 -10.64 -4.41
C THR A 64 11.21 -10.67 -5.70
N GLY A 65 12.41 -11.23 -5.62
CA GLY A 65 13.26 -11.40 -6.79
C GLY A 65 13.99 -10.15 -7.25
N THR A 66 13.87 -9.05 -6.50
CA THR A 66 14.43 -7.77 -6.94
C THR A 66 15.77 -7.44 -6.32
N GLY A 67 16.13 -8.14 -5.24
CA GLY A 67 17.32 -7.78 -4.48
C GLY A 67 17.10 -6.61 -3.54
N THR A 68 15.94 -6.01 -3.53
CA THR A 68 15.63 -4.91 -2.62
C THR A 68 15.47 -5.44 -1.20
N ASP A 69 16.06 -4.74 -0.24
CA ASP A 69 15.91 -5.05 1.18
C ASP A 69 14.60 -4.41 1.65
N SER A 70 13.53 -5.20 1.65
CA SER A 70 12.20 -4.69 2.02
C SER A 70 12.15 -4.11 3.42
N PRO A 71 12.71 -4.77 4.44
CA PRO A 71 12.68 -4.16 5.78
C PRO A 71 13.37 -2.81 5.84
N SER A 72 14.50 -2.65 5.14
CA SER A 72 15.19 -1.38 5.11
C SER A 72 14.35 -0.29 4.45
N LEU A 73 13.68 -0.65 3.35
CA LEU A 73 12.82 0.30 2.66
C LEU A 73 11.67 0.76 3.56
N VAL A 74 11.05 -0.17 4.28
CA VAL A 74 9.98 0.17 5.20
C VAL A 74 10.49 1.12 6.29
N ARG A 75 11.63 0.79 6.89
CA ARG A 75 12.18 1.65 7.93
C ARG A 75 12.48 3.04 7.42
N GLU A 76 13.05 3.12 6.23
CA GLU A 76 13.40 4.39 5.61
C GLU A 76 12.16 5.24 5.37
N ILE A 77 11.13 4.66 4.81
CA ILE A 77 9.89 5.38 4.52
C ILE A 77 9.23 5.82 5.83
N ARG A 78 9.29 4.98 6.85
CA ARG A 78 8.69 5.29 8.15
C ARG A 78 9.44 6.36 8.92
N GLU A 79 10.63 6.74 8.50
CA GLU A 79 11.30 7.91 9.09
C GLU A 79 10.47 9.16 8.93
N LYS A 80 9.76 9.28 7.81
CA LYS A 80 8.89 10.42 7.56
C LYS A 80 7.42 10.12 7.79
N HIS A 81 7.05 8.85 7.79
CA HIS A 81 5.68 8.42 7.98
C HIS A 81 5.66 7.33 9.06
N PRO A 82 5.92 7.69 10.33
CA PRO A 82 6.16 6.69 11.38
C PRO A 82 5.01 5.73 11.63
N HIS A 83 3.79 6.13 11.32
CA HIS A 83 2.62 5.29 11.58
C HIS A 83 2.03 4.71 10.31
N LEU A 84 2.76 4.77 9.19
CA LEU A 84 2.26 4.29 7.92
C LEU A 84 2.03 2.78 7.96
N PRO A 85 0.79 2.33 7.71
CA PRO A 85 0.54 0.89 7.55
C PRO A 85 1.25 0.36 6.32
N VAL A 86 1.75 -0.86 6.41
CA VAL A 86 2.44 -1.52 5.31
C VAL A 86 1.87 -2.92 5.16
N LEU A 87 1.58 -3.32 3.93
CA LEU A 87 1.19 -4.68 3.58
C LEU A 87 2.28 -5.27 2.71
N HIS A 88 2.89 -6.34 3.17
CA HIS A 88 3.92 -7.04 2.41
C HIS A 88 3.27 -8.18 1.64
N ILE A 89 3.60 -8.31 0.36
CA ILE A 89 3.15 -9.43 -0.46
C ILE A 89 4.38 -10.25 -0.80
N GLY A 90 4.32 -11.53 -0.53
CA GLY A 90 5.47 -12.40 -0.83
C GLY A 90 5.19 -13.83 -0.47
N PRO A 91 6.13 -14.74 -0.81
CA PRO A 91 5.91 -16.16 -0.54
C PRO A 91 5.94 -16.49 0.95
N GLU A 92 6.62 -15.67 1.76
CA GLU A 92 6.71 -15.89 3.19
C GLU A 92 7.18 -14.62 3.87
N GLU A 93 7.14 -14.61 5.18
CA GLU A 93 7.59 -13.46 5.94
C GLU A 93 9.09 -13.26 5.78
N VAL A 94 9.50 -12.00 5.79
CA VAL A 94 10.88 -11.62 5.61
C VAL A 94 11.48 -11.23 6.95
N ASP A 95 12.67 -11.78 7.26
CA ASP A 95 13.37 -11.45 8.49
C ASP A 95 13.67 -9.96 8.56
N GLY A 96 13.47 -9.39 9.74
CA GLY A 96 13.75 -7.97 9.95
C GLY A 96 12.58 -7.06 9.62
N MET A 97 11.49 -7.59 9.09
CA MET A 97 10.30 -6.78 8.85
C MET A 97 9.69 -6.38 10.18
N PRO A 98 9.21 -5.13 10.32
CA PRO A 98 8.55 -4.73 11.56
C PRO A 98 7.38 -5.65 11.89
N ALA A 99 7.16 -5.89 13.18
CA ALA A 99 6.20 -6.88 13.64
C ALA A 99 4.76 -6.56 13.23
N ASP A 100 4.46 -5.29 13.01
CA ASP A 100 3.11 -4.87 12.66
C ASP A 100 2.80 -5.00 11.16
N VAL A 101 3.77 -5.42 10.34
CA VAL A 101 3.57 -5.54 8.90
C VAL A 101 3.10 -6.95 8.57
N PRO A 102 1.84 -7.11 8.14
CA PRO A 102 1.36 -8.43 7.73
C PRO A 102 1.91 -8.83 6.36
N THR A 103 1.99 -10.12 6.14
CA THR A 103 2.39 -10.68 4.85
C THR A 103 1.20 -11.40 4.22
N LEU A 104 0.92 -11.04 2.99
CA LEU A 104 -0.10 -11.69 2.19
C LEU A 104 0.60 -12.57 1.15
N ALA A 105 0.20 -13.84 1.07
CA ALA A 105 0.82 -14.76 0.13
C ALA A 105 0.58 -14.32 -1.31
N GLU A 106 1.53 -14.59 -2.19
CA GLU A 106 1.41 -14.19 -3.60
C GLU A 106 0.24 -14.88 -4.32
N THR A 107 -0.26 -15.95 -3.75
CA THR A 107 -1.40 -16.68 -4.31
C THR A 107 -2.72 -16.18 -3.75
N PHE A 108 -2.75 -14.97 -3.25
CA PHE A 108 -3.96 -14.41 -2.62
C PHE A 108 -5.12 -14.33 -3.60
N THR A 109 -6.34 -14.38 -3.03
CA THR A 109 -7.56 -14.12 -3.80
C THR A 109 -7.87 -12.62 -3.74
N SER A 110 -8.76 -12.18 -4.62
CA SER A 110 -9.22 -10.79 -4.59
C SER A 110 -9.80 -10.43 -3.23
N ASP A 111 -10.59 -11.34 -2.66
CA ASP A 111 -11.19 -11.08 -1.34
C ASP A 111 -10.13 -10.95 -0.25
N GLN A 112 -9.09 -11.76 -0.30
CA GLN A 112 -8.02 -11.68 0.68
C GLN A 112 -7.30 -10.34 0.59
N LEU A 113 -7.03 -9.89 -0.62
CA LEU A 113 -6.37 -8.60 -0.82
C LEU A 113 -7.25 -7.47 -0.28
N LEU A 114 -8.52 -7.46 -0.66
CA LEU A 114 -9.42 -6.38 -0.26
C LEU A 114 -9.62 -6.35 1.25
N ARG A 115 -9.73 -7.51 1.87
CA ARG A 115 -9.86 -7.57 3.33
C ARG A 115 -8.62 -7.04 4.03
N SER A 116 -7.44 -7.39 3.50
CA SER A 116 -6.18 -6.90 4.09
C SER A 116 -6.08 -5.39 3.99
N VAL A 117 -6.44 -4.85 2.82
CA VAL A 117 -6.39 -3.40 2.61
C VAL A 117 -7.41 -2.69 3.50
N ASP A 118 -8.64 -3.21 3.56
CA ASP A 118 -9.67 -2.60 4.39
C ASP A 118 -9.28 -2.60 5.87
N ALA A 119 -8.63 -3.66 6.32
CA ALA A 119 -8.20 -3.75 7.71
C ALA A 119 -7.13 -2.70 8.03
N LEU A 120 -6.28 -2.38 7.06
CA LEU A 120 -5.19 -1.43 7.26
C LEU A 120 -5.61 0.02 7.00
N LEU A 121 -6.78 0.23 6.41
CA LEU A 121 -7.32 1.56 6.15
C LEU A 121 -8.67 1.76 6.83
N PRO A 122 -8.70 1.77 8.17
CA PRO A 122 -9.98 1.86 8.88
C PRO A 122 -10.75 3.14 8.59
N ALA A 123 -10.07 4.24 8.30
CA ALA A 123 -10.76 5.48 7.98
C ALA A 123 -11.60 5.34 6.71
N ARG A 124 -11.06 4.67 5.70
CA ARG A 124 -11.80 4.40 4.47
C ARG A 124 -13.00 3.52 4.73
N LYS A 125 -12.80 2.48 5.52
CA LYS A 125 -13.87 1.55 5.87
C LYS A 125 -14.99 2.26 6.61
N THR A 126 -14.64 3.14 7.53
CA THR A 126 -15.62 3.91 8.28
C THR A 126 -16.43 4.80 7.37
N ALA A 127 -15.78 5.50 6.47
CA ALA A 127 -16.47 6.38 5.51
C ALA A 127 -17.43 5.57 4.64
N LYS A 128 -17.04 4.39 4.27
CA LYS A 128 -17.85 3.54 3.42
C LYS A 128 -19.14 3.11 4.10
N LEU A 129 -19.12 2.93 5.41
CA LEU A 129 -20.29 2.51 6.13
C LEU A 129 -21.34 3.60 6.27
N GLN A 130 -20.97 4.81 5.98
CA GLN A 130 -21.89 5.92 6.04
C GLN A 130 -22.60 6.15 4.73
#